data_b4a327bb7938b31981b38cc02adac4f7
#
_entry.id   b4a327bb7938b31981b38cc02adac4f7
#
_cell.length_a   1.000
_cell.length_b   1.000
_cell.length_c   1.000
_cell.angle_alpha   90.00
_cell.angle_beta   90.00
_cell.angle_gamma   90.00
#
_symmetry.space_group_name_H-M   'P 1'
#
loop_
_entity.id
_entity.type
_entity.pdbx_description
1 polymer ?
#
loop_
_entity_poly.entity_id
_entity_poly.type
_entity_poly.pdbx_seq_one_letter_code
_entity_poly.pdbx_strand_id
1 'polypeptide(L)'
;MKYIEFDESRPMDLVLLGRVAIDFNPAYNDQVKEEFKPLKKVHMFEKFVGGSPANIAVGVTKHGLKAGFIGKVSDDQFGEYVVDYFDERGIDTSQITKCTNGEKLGLTFTEMLSPKESSILMYRNRIADLQLHVDDIHEDYIKNAKAILISGTALAESPSREAAIKAVMLAKKVNTKIIFDIDYREYNWKNADEISIYYSIVAKEADIIMGSREEFDLTEKLIKEGMTDEESAAYWQAKNAKIVVIKHGMKGSTAYTVDGQKFSIKPFPVGARKGFGGGDGYGSGFLYGLYQGWEIIDCLEFGSAEASMMVKSNNCSDSLPGPDEVHAFIKDEKEKFGEMIARV
;
A
#
# COMPACT_ATOMS: atom_id res chain seq x y z
N MET A 1 5.94 -6.57 -20.72
CA MET A 1 4.83 -5.64 -20.47
C MET A 1 4.95 -4.41 -21.36
N LYS A 2 3.83 -3.82 -21.82
CA LYS A 2 3.83 -2.72 -22.78
C LYS A 2 4.26 -1.36 -22.19
N TYR A 3 4.02 -1.09 -20.91
CA TYR A 3 4.17 0.24 -20.30
C TYR A 3 5.36 0.38 -19.35
N ILE A 4 5.69 -0.67 -18.64
CA ILE A 4 6.81 -0.72 -17.69
C ILE A 4 7.73 -1.87 -18.08
N GLU A 5 9.00 -1.58 -18.28
CA GLU A 5 10.03 -2.59 -18.46
C GLU A 5 10.83 -2.71 -17.17
N PHE A 6 10.77 -3.88 -16.58
CA PHE A 6 11.58 -4.23 -15.41
C PHE A 6 12.93 -4.83 -15.89
N ASP A 7 13.99 -4.48 -15.17
CA ASP A 7 15.31 -5.06 -15.40
C ASP A 7 15.37 -6.46 -14.76
N GLU A 8 15.12 -7.48 -15.56
CA GLU A 8 15.08 -8.88 -15.13
C GLU A 8 16.43 -9.42 -14.61
N SER A 9 17.53 -8.69 -14.82
CA SER A 9 18.82 -9.06 -14.26
C SER A 9 18.94 -8.77 -12.76
N ARG A 10 18.03 -7.98 -12.18
CA ARG A 10 18.03 -7.60 -10.77
C ARG A 10 17.46 -8.71 -9.89
N PRO A 11 18.14 -9.03 -8.77
CA PRO A 11 17.78 -10.19 -7.96
C PRO A 11 16.49 -10.02 -7.13
N MET A 12 16.06 -8.78 -6.87
CA MET A 12 14.90 -8.44 -6.06
C MET A 12 13.81 -7.81 -6.93
N ASP A 13 12.57 -8.26 -6.80
CA ASP A 13 11.48 -7.71 -7.59
C ASP A 13 11.05 -6.34 -7.05
N LEU A 14 10.77 -6.21 -5.76
CA LEU A 14 10.22 -5.00 -5.18
C LEU A 14 10.83 -4.68 -3.82
N VAL A 15 11.31 -3.46 -3.65
CA VAL A 15 11.62 -2.89 -2.34
C VAL A 15 10.48 -1.97 -1.94
N LEU A 16 10.04 -2.04 -0.68
CA LEU A 16 9.02 -1.17 -0.15
C LEU A 16 9.61 -0.27 0.94
N LEU A 17 9.32 1.04 0.86
CA LEU A 17 9.77 2.02 1.85
C LEU A 17 8.55 2.68 2.49
N GLY A 18 8.49 2.61 3.81
CA GLY A 18 7.45 3.32 4.55
C GLY A 18 7.12 2.73 5.91
N ARG A 19 5.87 2.87 6.28
CA ARG A 19 5.35 2.57 7.58
C ARG A 19 5.21 1.06 7.84
N VAL A 20 5.64 0.66 9.03
CA VAL A 20 5.22 -0.60 9.65
C VAL A 20 4.68 -0.31 11.06
N ALA A 21 3.64 -1.01 11.46
CA ALA A 21 2.93 -0.81 12.72
C ALA A 21 2.45 -2.14 13.30
N ILE A 22 1.96 -2.09 14.53
CA ILE A 22 1.22 -3.20 15.12
C ILE A 22 -0.28 -2.86 15.11
N ASP A 23 -1.06 -3.70 14.47
CA ASP A 23 -2.51 -3.59 14.46
C ASP A 23 -3.11 -4.51 15.55
N PHE A 24 -3.91 -3.92 16.42
CA PHE A 24 -4.73 -4.61 17.40
C PHE A 24 -6.18 -4.59 16.96
N ASN A 25 -6.65 -5.72 16.45
CA ASN A 25 -8.03 -5.88 16.02
C ASN A 25 -8.86 -6.59 17.09
N PRO A 26 -10.13 -6.21 17.32
CA PRO A 26 -10.99 -6.94 18.24
C PRO A 26 -11.01 -8.42 17.90
N ALA A 27 -10.73 -9.25 18.90
CA ALA A 27 -10.80 -10.69 18.72
C ALA A 27 -12.24 -11.12 18.42
N TYR A 28 -12.38 -12.03 17.47
CA TYR A 28 -13.61 -12.74 17.16
C TYR A 28 -13.27 -14.21 16.95
N ASN A 29 -13.46 -15.00 18.00
CA ASN A 29 -13.03 -16.39 18.06
C ASN A 29 -13.94 -17.21 18.99
N ASP A 30 -13.55 -18.41 19.39
CA ASP A 30 -14.36 -19.26 20.25
C ASP A 30 -14.67 -18.67 21.63
N GLN A 31 -13.83 -17.77 22.13
CA GLN A 31 -14.00 -17.09 23.42
C GLN A 31 -14.81 -15.79 23.31
N VAL A 32 -14.75 -15.11 22.15
CA VAL A 32 -15.40 -13.82 21.92
C VAL A 32 -16.33 -13.94 20.72
N LYS A 33 -17.64 -14.00 20.98
CA LYS A 33 -18.69 -14.17 19.94
C LYS A 33 -19.34 -12.85 19.50
N GLU A 34 -19.16 -11.75 20.26
CA GLU A 34 -19.67 -10.43 19.88
C GLU A 34 -18.66 -9.76 18.96
N GLU A 35 -18.99 -9.69 17.68
CA GLU A 35 -18.11 -9.16 16.63
C GLU A 35 -18.07 -7.62 16.62
N PHE A 36 -19.24 -6.98 16.71
CA PHE A 36 -19.36 -5.53 16.56
C PHE A 36 -19.61 -4.86 17.90
N LYS A 37 -18.67 -3.99 18.33
CA LYS A 37 -18.80 -3.24 19.57
C LYS A 37 -17.86 -2.04 19.61
N PRO A 38 -18.20 -1.00 20.39
CA PRO A 38 -17.32 0.14 20.60
C PRO A 38 -15.98 -0.28 21.21
N LEU A 39 -14.90 0.34 20.76
CA LEU A 39 -13.52 0.04 21.20
C LEU A 39 -13.38 0.04 22.73
N LYS A 40 -14.05 0.96 23.44
CA LYS A 40 -14.09 1.00 24.91
C LYS A 40 -14.67 -0.24 25.61
N LYS A 41 -15.34 -1.12 24.86
CA LYS A 41 -15.91 -2.39 25.35
C LYS A 41 -15.12 -3.62 24.85
N VAL A 42 -14.05 -3.41 24.08
CA VAL A 42 -13.18 -4.50 23.63
C VAL A 42 -12.25 -4.89 24.76
N HIS A 43 -12.25 -6.16 25.14
CA HIS A 43 -11.42 -6.70 26.22
C HIS A 43 -10.34 -7.65 25.71
N MET A 44 -10.45 -8.10 24.44
CA MET A 44 -9.48 -9.01 23.83
C MET A 44 -9.16 -8.55 22.40
N PHE A 45 -7.88 -8.48 22.10
CA PHE A 45 -7.36 -8.13 20.80
C PHE A 45 -6.50 -9.24 20.23
N GLU A 46 -6.52 -9.38 18.91
CA GLU A 46 -5.55 -10.13 18.14
C GLU A 46 -4.52 -9.15 17.55
N LYS A 47 -3.26 -9.54 17.59
CA LYS A 47 -2.12 -8.71 17.16
C LYS A 47 -1.67 -9.13 15.77
N PHE A 48 -1.51 -8.15 14.87
CA PHE A 48 -1.03 -8.34 13.50
C PHE A 48 0.04 -7.30 13.17
N VAL A 49 0.90 -7.62 12.19
CA VAL A 49 1.68 -6.58 11.52
C VAL A 49 0.74 -5.78 10.63
N GLY A 50 0.89 -4.46 10.65
CA GLY A 50 0.11 -3.51 9.87
C GLY A 50 0.98 -2.43 9.23
N GLY A 51 0.35 -1.54 8.49
CA GLY A 51 0.99 -0.53 7.67
C GLY A 51 0.87 -0.89 6.19
N SER A 52 0.39 0.03 5.34
CA SER A 52 0.12 -0.26 3.93
C SER A 52 1.33 -0.86 3.20
N PRO A 53 2.55 -0.27 3.24
CA PRO A 53 3.69 -0.89 2.57
C PRO A 53 4.07 -2.24 3.16
N ALA A 54 3.91 -2.46 4.46
CA ALA A 54 4.16 -3.76 5.09
C ALA A 54 3.15 -4.82 4.63
N ASN A 55 1.87 -4.47 4.55
CA ASN A 55 0.82 -5.35 4.02
C ASN A 55 1.06 -5.70 2.55
N ILE A 56 1.42 -4.71 1.72
CA ILE A 56 1.76 -4.95 0.30
C ILE A 56 3.00 -5.86 0.19
N ALA A 57 4.03 -5.67 1.04
CA ALA A 57 5.20 -6.56 1.05
C ALA A 57 4.82 -8.02 1.32
N VAL A 58 3.95 -8.25 2.31
CA VAL A 58 3.41 -9.58 2.61
C VAL A 58 2.63 -10.15 1.43
N GLY A 59 1.76 -9.35 0.81
CA GLY A 59 0.94 -9.77 -0.33
C GLY A 59 1.78 -10.19 -1.53
N VAL A 60 2.69 -9.33 -1.99
CA VAL A 60 3.53 -9.64 -3.15
C VAL A 60 4.46 -10.83 -2.89
N THR A 61 4.96 -11.00 -1.66
CA THR A 61 5.77 -12.17 -1.30
C THR A 61 4.94 -13.44 -1.28
N LYS A 62 3.71 -13.39 -0.79
CA LYS A 62 2.77 -14.52 -0.84
C LYS A 62 2.41 -14.92 -2.27
N HIS A 63 2.48 -13.98 -3.20
CA HIS A 63 2.34 -14.22 -4.64
C HIS A 63 3.63 -14.74 -5.31
N GLY A 64 4.72 -14.88 -4.56
CA GLY A 64 5.98 -15.44 -5.05
C GLY A 64 6.99 -14.41 -5.56
N LEU A 65 6.74 -13.11 -5.38
CA LEU A 65 7.73 -12.07 -5.68
C LEU A 65 8.76 -11.97 -4.56
N LYS A 66 9.98 -11.60 -4.91
CA LYS A 66 11.06 -11.33 -3.95
C LYS A 66 10.96 -9.89 -3.48
N ALA A 67 10.52 -9.68 -2.25
CA ALA A 67 10.38 -8.36 -1.67
C ALA A 67 11.41 -8.08 -0.58
N GLY A 68 11.76 -6.80 -0.42
CA GLY A 68 12.55 -6.28 0.70
C GLY A 68 11.91 -5.04 1.29
N PHE A 69 12.25 -4.72 2.52
CA PHE A 69 11.64 -3.61 3.25
C PHE A 69 12.71 -2.65 3.80
N ILE A 70 12.55 -1.36 3.46
CA ILE A 70 13.30 -0.26 4.05
C ILE A 70 12.41 0.42 5.09
N GLY A 71 12.82 0.36 6.35
CA GLY A 71 12.03 0.94 7.42
C GLY A 71 12.76 1.00 8.74
N LYS A 72 12.07 1.52 9.76
CA LYS A 72 12.62 1.62 11.09
C LYS A 72 11.64 1.10 12.13
N VAL A 73 12.13 0.29 13.06
CA VAL A 73 11.34 -0.33 14.11
C VAL A 73 11.82 0.10 15.49
N SER A 74 11.01 -0.10 16.52
CA SER A 74 11.42 0.11 17.90
C SER A 74 12.47 -0.91 18.35
N ASP A 75 13.32 -0.53 19.29
CA ASP A 75 14.23 -1.46 19.97
C ASP A 75 13.52 -2.07 21.18
N ASP A 76 12.56 -2.96 20.91
CA ASP A 76 11.79 -3.71 21.89
C ASP A 76 11.13 -4.94 21.24
N GLN A 77 10.36 -5.69 22.00
CA GLN A 77 9.70 -6.93 21.57
C GLN A 77 8.74 -6.75 20.39
N PHE A 78 8.19 -5.56 20.17
CA PHE A 78 7.37 -5.29 18.99
C PHE A 78 8.22 -5.08 17.73
N GLY A 79 9.37 -4.42 17.87
CA GLY A 79 10.34 -4.34 16.78
C GLY A 79 10.91 -5.70 16.39
N GLU A 80 11.24 -6.53 17.36
CA GLU A 80 11.66 -7.92 17.13
C GLU A 80 10.57 -8.72 16.44
N TYR A 81 9.33 -8.65 16.92
CA TYR A 81 8.18 -9.31 16.28
C TYR A 81 8.00 -8.94 14.80
N VAL A 82 8.20 -7.68 14.43
CA VAL A 82 8.08 -7.26 13.01
C VAL A 82 9.18 -7.87 12.17
N VAL A 83 10.43 -7.88 12.66
CA VAL A 83 11.57 -8.47 11.93
C VAL A 83 11.36 -9.97 11.76
N ASP A 84 11.06 -10.69 12.83
CA ASP A 84 10.80 -12.13 12.78
C ASP A 84 9.63 -12.46 11.84
N TYR A 85 8.55 -11.67 11.89
CA TYR A 85 7.38 -11.84 11.04
C TYR A 85 7.69 -11.69 9.55
N PHE A 86 8.57 -10.76 9.18
CA PHE A 86 9.01 -10.57 7.80
C PHE A 86 9.98 -11.67 7.36
N ASP A 87 10.96 -12.03 8.21
CA ASP A 87 11.92 -13.09 7.92
C ASP A 87 11.22 -14.44 7.68
N GLU A 88 10.23 -14.80 8.52
CA GLU A 88 9.41 -16.00 8.36
C GLU A 88 8.66 -16.06 7.02
N ARG A 89 8.40 -14.89 6.41
CA ARG A 89 7.70 -14.76 5.11
C ARG A 89 8.64 -14.56 3.93
N GLY A 90 9.95 -14.56 4.18
CA GLY A 90 10.96 -14.39 3.13
C GLY A 90 11.07 -12.97 2.59
N ILE A 91 10.62 -11.97 3.37
CA ILE A 91 10.84 -10.55 3.05
C ILE A 91 12.23 -10.17 3.58
N ASP A 92 13.08 -9.58 2.73
CA ASP A 92 14.42 -9.15 3.13
C ASP A 92 14.34 -7.99 4.14
N THR A 93 14.85 -8.23 5.34
CA THR A 93 14.86 -7.29 6.49
C THR A 93 16.18 -6.58 6.68
N SER A 94 17.17 -6.78 5.80
CA SER A 94 18.52 -6.24 5.94
C SER A 94 18.59 -4.70 5.99
N GLN A 95 17.52 -4.02 5.56
CA GLN A 95 17.39 -2.56 5.61
C GLN A 95 16.34 -2.10 6.63
N ILE A 96 15.97 -2.96 7.56
CA ILE A 96 15.19 -2.56 8.74
C ILE A 96 16.14 -2.22 9.87
N THR A 97 16.15 -0.94 10.27
CA THR A 97 17.00 -0.46 11.36
C THR A 97 16.18 -0.25 12.63
N LYS A 98 16.84 -0.33 13.80
CA LYS A 98 16.21 -0.09 15.08
C LYS A 98 16.40 1.36 15.54
N CYS A 99 15.38 1.92 16.18
CA CYS A 99 15.52 3.21 16.88
C CYS A 99 16.37 3.06 18.14
N THR A 100 17.18 4.07 18.41
CA THR A 100 18.09 4.06 19.57
C THR A 100 17.70 5.05 20.67
N ASN A 101 16.71 5.92 20.44
CA ASN A 101 16.32 6.99 21.35
C ASN A 101 14.98 6.71 22.07
N GLY A 102 14.51 5.46 22.03
CA GLY A 102 13.30 5.02 22.73
C GLY A 102 11.99 5.24 21.97
N GLU A 103 12.05 5.61 20.70
CA GLU A 103 10.85 5.68 19.84
C GLU A 103 10.21 4.30 19.70
N LYS A 104 8.89 4.28 19.64
CA LYS A 104 8.08 3.05 19.62
C LYS A 104 7.47 2.81 18.23
N LEU A 105 7.13 1.56 17.94
CA LEU A 105 6.27 1.29 16.77
C LEU A 105 4.92 1.99 16.93
N GLY A 106 4.36 2.42 15.81
CA GLY A 106 2.99 2.88 15.75
C GLY A 106 2.03 1.75 16.14
N LEU A 107 1.05 2.06 16.99
CA LEU A 107 0.00 1.13 17.37
C LEU A 107 -1.32 1.56 16.75
N THR A 108 -2.03 0.61 16.22
CA THR A 108 -3.34 0.82 15.60
C THR A 108 -4.38 -0.03 16.33
N PHE A 109 -5.47 0.57 16.74
CA PHE A 109 -6.60 -0.12 17.36
C PHE A 109 -7.82 0.05 16.47
N THR A 110 -8.39 -1.05 16.04
CA THR A 110 -9.56 -1.05 15.17
C THR A 110 -10.83 -1.05 15.99
N GLU A 111 -11.78 -0.21 15.62
CA GLU A 111 -13.16 -0.25 16.12
C GLU A 111 -14.08 -0.74 15.00
N MET A 112 -14.88 -1.73 15.26
CA MET A 112 -15.90 -2.24 14.33
C MET A 112 -17.26 -2.14 15.00
N LEU A 113 -18.09 -1.21 14.55
CA LEU A 113 -19.44 -1.00 15.07
C LEU A 113 -20.50 -1.74 14.26
N SER A 114 -20.25 -1.92 12.97
CA SER A 114 -21.07 -2.71 12.04
C SER A 114 -20.24 -3.02 10.77
N PRO A 115 -20.74 -3.84 9.84
CA PRO A 115 -20.09 -4.07 8.55
C PRO A 115 -19.87 -2.79 7.71
N LYS A 116 -20.59 -1.72 8.03
CA LYS A 116 -20.52 -0.44 7.30
C LYS A 116 -19.86 0.69 8.11
N GLU A 117 -19.62 0.46 9.39
CA GLU A 117 -19.13 1.49 10.30
C GLU A 117 -17.92 0.94 11.08
N SER A 118 -16.77 1.42 10.72
CA SER A 118 -15.52 1.11 11.39
C SER A 118 -14.65 2.36 11.49
N SER A 119 -13.81 2.41 12.51
CA SER A 119 -12.82 3.47 12.68
C SER A 119 -11.49 2.89 13.13
N ILE A 120 -10.45 3.69 13.03
CA ILE A 120 -9.09 3.31 13.40
C ILE A 120 -8.52 4.37 14.33
N LEU A 121 -8.16 3.96 15.55
CA LEU A 121 -7.41 4.78 16.48
C LEU A 121 -5.91 4.47 16.32
N MET A 122 -5.13 5.46 15.93
CA MET A 122 -3.69 5.30 15.73
C MET A 122 -2.89 6.10 16.77
N TYR A 123 -1.90 5.45 17.38
CA TYR A 123 -0.90 6.10 18.20
C TYR A 123 0.36 6.32 17.37
N ARG A 124 0.55 7.55 16.89
CA ARG A 124 1.61 7.93 15.95
C ARG A 124 2.48 9.10 16.41
N ASN A 125 2.60 9.33 17.70
CA ASN A 125 3.46 10.40 18.22
C ASN A 125 4.88 9.85 18.47
N ARG A 126 5.91 10.46 17.84
CA ARG A 126 7.32 10.06 17.98
C ARG A 126 7.54 8.57 17.72
N ILE A 127 7.03 8.10 16.61
CA ILE A 127 7.08 6.67 16.22
C ILE A 127 8.31 6.35 15.40
N ALA A 128 8.71 5.08 15.42
CA ALA A 128 9.93 4.57 14.83
C ALA A 128 9.98 4.77 13.32
N ASP A 129 8.90 4.49 12.59
CA ASP A 129 8.88 4.60 11.12
C ASP A 129 9.14 6.03 10.61
N LEU A 130 8.78 7.06 11.40
CA LEU A 130 9.09 8.45 11.08
C LEU A 130 10.52 8.88 11.44
N GLN A 131 11.31 8.01 12.07
CA GLN A 131 12.73 8.24 12.39
C GLN A 131 13.69 7.63 11.34
N LEU A 132 13.17 7.15 10.23
CA LEU A 132 14.01 6.71 9.12
C LEU A 132 14.87 7.88 8.65
N HIS A 133 16.21 7.71 8.66
CA HIS A 133 17.14 8.79 8.36
C HIS A 133 17.74 8.61 6.95
N VAL A 134 18.24 9.69 6.36
CA VAL A 134 18.92 9.62 5.06
C VAL A 134 20.08 8.63 5.04
N ASP A 135 20.75 8.41 6.17
CA ASP A 135 21.86 7.45 6.28
C ASP A 135 21.42 5.99 6.26
N ASP A 136 20.13 5.72 6.53
CA ASP A 136 19.52 4.38 6.44
C ASP A 136 19.20 4.00 4.96
N ILE A 137 19.42 4.91 3.99
CA ILE A 137 19.08 4.69 2.58
C ILE A 137 20.34 4.41 1.76
N HIS A 138 20.44 3.18 1.24
CA HIS A 138 21.61 2.67 0.55
C HIS A 138 21.37 2.47 -0.95
N GLU A 139 22.21 3.10 -1.79
CA GLU A 139 22.11 3.06 -3.25
C GLU A 139 22.20 1.63 -3.80
N ASP A 140 23.14 0.83 -3.30
CA ASP A 140 23.35 -0.54 -3.77
C ASP A 140 22.15 -1.44 -3.52
N TYR A 141 21.42 -1.22 -2.42
CA TYR A 141 20.20 -1.97 -2.14
C TYR A 141 19.09 -1.61 -3.12
N ILE A 142 18.87 -0.32 -3.38
CA ILE A 142 17.89 0.15 -4.35
C ILE A 142 18.23 -0.33 -5.76
N LYS A 143 19.50 -0.32 -6.14
CA LYS A 143 20.00 -0.79 -7.43
C LYS A 143 19.72 -2.28 -7.68
N ASN A 144 19.65 -3.09 -6.63
CA ASN A 144 19.37 -4.52 -6.72
C ASN A 144 17.89 -4.84 -6.91
N ALA A 145 17.00 -3.86 -6.82
CA ALA A 145 15.57 -4.04 -6.98
C ALA A 145 15.09 -3.59 -8.38
N LYS A 146 14.16 -4.32 -8.98
CA LYS A 146 13.49 -3.93 -10.23
C LYS A 146 12.66 -2.66 -10.05
N ALA A 147 11.99 -2.54 -8.89
CA ALA A 147 11.26 -1.33 -8.50
C ALA A 147 11.35 -1.06 -7.00
N ILE A 148 11.08 0.20 -6.64
CA ILE A 148 10.85 0.63 -5.26
C ILE A 148 9.46 1.24 -5.14
N LEU A 149 8.69 0.79 -4.14
CA LEU A 149 7.43 1.41 -3.75
C LEU A 149 7.70 2.39 -2.61
N ILE A 150 7.33 3.64 -2.82
CA ILE A 150 7.34 4.69 -1.80
C ILE A 150 5.91 4.88 -1.30
N SER A 151 5.67 4.67 0.00
CA SER A 151 4.40 5.02 0.64
C SER A 151 4.40 6.49 1.07
N GLY A 152 3.32 7.20 0.77
CA GLY A 152 3.18 8.60 1.16
C GLY A 152 3.20 8.82 2.68
N THR A 153 2.92 7.80 3.47
CA THR A 153 3.06 7.88 4.95
C THR A 153 4.49 8.18 5.40
N ALA A 154 5.50 7.82 4.61
CA ALA A 154 6.90 8.15 4.91
C ALA A 154 7.22 9.65 4.73
N LEU A 155 6.36 10.39 4.03
CA LEU A 155 6.55 11.82 3.74
C LEU A 155 5.93 12.73 4.80
N ALA A 156 5.25 12.17 5.80
CA ALA A 156 4.47 12.95 6.76
C ALA A 156 5.32 13.82 7.68
N GLU A 157 6.51 13.37 8.08
CA GLU A 157 7.36 14.07 9.04
C GLU A 157 8.85 13.79 8.79
N SER A 158 9.72 14.77 9.09
CA SER A 158 11.17 14.60 9.10
C SER A 158 11.61 13.76 10.34
N PRO A 159 12.66 12.92 10.21
CA PRO A 159 13.59 12.78 9.10
C PRO A 159 13.15 11.78 8.01
N SER A 160 12.05 11.04 8.18
CA SER A 160 11.59 10.02 7.23
C SER A 160 11.27 10.62 5.85
N ARG A 161 10.76 11.84 5.83
CA ARG A 161 10.48 12.62 4.62
C ARG A 161 11.72 12.76 3.72
N GLU A 162 12.83 13.20 4.30
CA GLU A 162 14.10 13.37 3.59
C GLU A 162 14.68 12.03 3.15
N ALA A 163 14.53 10.99 3.96
CA ALA A 163 14.95 9.63 3.61
C ALA A 163 14.17 9.10 2.39
N ALA A 164 12.85 9.26 2.37
CA ALA A 164 12.02 8.86 1.22
C ALA A 164 12.38 9.64 -0.06
N ILE A 165 12.61 10.96 0.04
CA ILE A 165 13.05 11.77 -1.11
C ILE A 165 14.42 11.32 -1.59
N LYS A 166 15.38 11.02 -0.70
CA LYS A 166 16.68 10.45 -1.08
C LYS A 166 16.52 9.13 -1.81
N ALA A 167 15.62 8.24 -1.33
CA ALA A 167 15.36 6.96 -2.00
C ALA A 167 14.87 7.16 -3.44
N VAL A 168 13.95 8.12 -3.67
CA VAL A 168 13.48 8.51 -5.01
C VAL A 168 14.65 9.01 -5.89
N MET A 169 15.50 9.89 -5.36
CA MET A 169 16.67 10.41 -6.11
C MET A 169 17.64 9.29 -6.50
N LEU A 170 17.91 8.38 -5.58
CA LEU A 170 18.79 7.23 -5.84
C LEU A 170 18.16 6.27 -6.84
N ALA A 171 16.87 5.96 -6.72
CA ALA A 171 16.15 5.12 -7.67
C ALA A 171 16.23 5.66 -9.10
N LYS A 172 16.03 6.97 -9.29
CA LYS A 172 16.24 7.64 -10.59
C LYS A 172 17.66 7.48 -11.10
N LYS A 173 18.65 7.70 -10.23
CA LYS A 173 20.08 7.60 -10.58
C LYS A 173 20.47 6.22 -11.11
N VAL A 174 19.90 5.15 -10.52
CA VAL A 174 20.21 3.75 -10.85
C VAL A 174 19.17 3.07 -11.74
N ASN A 175 18.20 3.82 -12.28
CA ASN A 175 17.10 3.34 -13.13
C ASN A 175 16.23 2.24 -12.47
N THR A 176 16.07 2.28 -11.16
CA THR A 176 15.06 1.49 -10.46
C THR A 176 13.69 2.15 -10.68
N LYS A 177 12.67 1.38 -11.07
CA LYS A 177 11.33 1.92 -11.28
C LYS A 177 10.73 2.41 -9.97
N ILE A 178 9.99 3.51 -10.02
CA ILE A 178 9.40 4.13 -8.83
C ILE A 178 7.89 3.95 -8.89
N ILE A 179 7.35 3.32 -7.86
CA ILE A 179 5.92 3.18 -7.62
C ILE A 179 5.58 4.08 -6.44
N PHE A 180 4.63 4.97 -6.62
CA PHE A 180 4.12 5.81 -5.55
C PHE A 180 2.72 5.35 -5.17
N ASP A 181 2.59 4.77 -3.98
CA ASP A 181 1.30 4.55 -3.32
C ASP A 181 1.04 5.75 -2.41
N ILE A 182 0.03 6.55 -2.75
CA ILE A 182 -0.20 7.83 -2.07
C ILE A 182 -0.52 7.60 -0.59
N ASP A 183 -1.28 6.54 -0.24
CA ASP A 183 -1.50 6.05 1.14
C ASP A 183 -1.64 7.18 2.16
N TYR A 184 -2.59 8.08 1.95
CA TYR A 184 -2.82 9.19 2.87
C TYR A 184 -3.33 8.72 4.22
N ARG A 185 -2.73 9.28 5.27
CA ARG A 185 -3.23 9.21 6.64
C ARG A 185 -3.18 10.61 7.22
N GLU A 186 -4.25 11.03 7.85
CA GLU A 186 -4.41 12.38 8.44
C GLU A 186 -3.31 12.72 9.47
N TYR A 187 -2.79 11.71 10.14
CA TYR A 187 -1.82 11.87 11.24
C TYR A 187 -0.49 12.45 10.77
N ASN A 188 0.12 13.28 11.62
CA ASN A 188 1.43 13.89 11.45
C ASN A 188 1.53 14.99 10.37
N TRP A 189 0.48 15.27 9.62
CA TRP A 189 0.41 16.40 8.71
C TRP A 189 -0.07 17.65 9.42
N LYS A 190 0.49 18.82 9.08
CA LYS A 190 0.08 20.10 9.63
C LYS A 190 -1.11 20.71 8.88
N ASN A 191 -1.15 20.50 7.57
CA ASN A 191 -2.21 20.99 6.69
C ASN A 191 -2.12 20.33 5.30
N ALA A 192 -3.14 20.55 4.48
CA ALA A 192 -3.21 19.97 3.14
C ALA A 192 -2.20 20.56 2.13
N ASP A 193 -1.69 21.77 2.36
CA ASP A 193 -0.66 22.35 1.49
C ASP A 193 0.67 21.60 1.64
N GLU A 194 1.01 21.22 2.89
CA GLU A 194 2.19 20.41 3.16
C GLU A 194 2.08 19.05 2.46
N ILE A 195 0.91 18.40 2.49
CA ILE A 195 0.65 17.15 1.77
C ILE A 195 0.90 17.35 0.26
N SER A 196 0.28 18.35 -0.34
CA SER A 196 0.44 18.64 -1.78
C SER A 196 1.90 18.86 -2.17
N ILE A 197 2.67 19.60 -1.37
CA ILE A 197 4.10 19.85 -1.63
C ILE A 197 4.87 18.53 -1.69
N TYR A 198 4.81 17.73 -0.64
CA TYR A 198 5.68 16.55 -0.53
C TYR A 198 5.21 15.38 -1.38
N TYR A 199 3.90 15.17 -1.50
CA TYR A 199 3.37 14.14 -2.39
C TYR A 199 3.70 14.44 -3.85
N SER A 200 3.55 15.70 -4.28
CA SER A 200 3.87 16.09 -5.67
C SER A 200 5.35 15.94 -6.03
N ILE A 201 6.27 16.05 -5.05
CA ILE A 201 7.70 15.81 -5.27
C ILE A 201 7.93 14.35 -5.71
N VAL A 202 7.34 13.41 -5.00
CA VAL A 202 7.48 11.97 -5.31
C VAL A 202 6.69 11.59 -6.56
N ALA A 203 5.44 12.06 -6.67
CA ALA A 203 4.57 11.77 -7.81
C ALA A 203 5.17 12.20 -9.16
N LYS A 204 5.91 13.31 -9.20
CA LYS A 204 6.59 13.79 -10.42
C LYS A 204 7.64 12.82 -10.96
N GLU A 205 8.23 12.02 -10.10
CA GLU A 205 9.32 11.08 -10.43
C GLU A 205 8.83 9.64 -10.60
N ALA A 206 7.60 9.34 -10.18
CA ALA A 206 7.04 8.00 -10.18
C ALA A 206 6.73 7.49 -11.60
N ASP A 207 7.04 6.22 -11.86
CA ASP A 207 6.62 5.49 -13.07
C ASP A 207 5.17 4.99 -12.96
N ILE A 208 4.73 4.66 -11.73
CA ILE A 208 3.37 4.24 -11.41
C ILE A 208 2.89 5.06 -10.21
N ILE A 209 1.66 5.58 -10.29
CA ILE A 209 1.01 6.27 -9.17
C ILE A 209 -0.32 5.57 -8.88
N MET A 210 -0.53 5.20 -7.61
CA MET A 210 -1.78 4.59 -7.14
C MET A 210 -2.34 5.39 -5.98
N GLY A 211 -3.65 5.65 -5.99
CA GLY A 211 -4.31 6.35 -4.92
C GLY A 211 -5.82 6.36 -5.06
N SER A 212 -6.53 6.80 -4.03
CA SER A 212 -7.94 7.17 -4.11
C SER A 212 -8.11 8.56 -4.75
N ARG A 213 -9.31 8.91 -5.19
CA ARG A 213 -9.58 10.26 -5.70
C ARG A 213 -9.23 11.34 -4.67
N GLU A 214 -9.59 11.13 -3.41
CA GLU A 214 -9.26 12.05 -2.32
C GLU A 214 -7.74 12.25 -2.15
N GLU A 215 -6.97 11.17 -2.28
CA GLU A 215 -5.50 11.22 -2.19
C GLU A 215 -4.90 12.01 -3.37
N PHE A 216 -5.45 11.87 -4.56
CA PHE A 216 -5.05 12.70 -5.70
C PHE A 216 -5.46 14.16 -5.50
N ASP A 217 -6.66 14.45 -4.98
CA ASP A 217 -7.10 15.82 -4.69
C ASP A 217 -6.15 16.51 -3.71
N LEU A 218 -5.70 15.82 -2.67
CA LEU A 218 -4.70 16.32 -1.72
C LEU A 218 -3.34 16.54 -2.39
N THR A 219 -2.89 15.60 -3.22
CA THR A 219 -1.62 15.71 -3.96
C THR A 219 -1.62 16.89 -4.92
N GLU A 220 -2.75 17.16 -5.55
CA GLU A 220 -2.94 18.13 -6.62
C GLU A 220 -3.35 19.53 -6.14
N LYS A 221 -3.68 19.67 -4.86
CA LYS A 221 -4.28 20.90 -4.28
C LYS A 221 -3.56 22.19 -4.68
N LEU A 222 -2.24 22.22 -4.65
CA LEU A 222 -1.43 23.39 -5.03
C LEU A 222 -1.08 23.43 -6.53
N ILE A 223 -1.52 22.45 -7.31
CA ILE A 223 -1.31 22.39 -8.76
C ILE A 223 -2.56 22.92 -9.46
N LYS A 224 -3.68 22.24 -9.27
CA LYS A 224 -5.00 22.63 -9.75
C LYS A 224 -6.06 21.87 -8.95
N GLU A 225 -6.87 22.59 -8.19
CA GLU A 225 -7.99 21.99 -7.46
C GLU A 225 -9.09 21.48 -8.40
N GLY A 226 -9.70 20.35 -8.02
CA GLY A 226 -10.87 19.80 -8.71
C GLY A 226 -10.55 19.21 -10.10
N MET A 227 -9.35 18.67 -10.30
CA MET A 227 -9.05 17.89 -11.52
C MET A 227 -10.00 16.70 -11.63
N THR A 228 -10.44 16.41 -12.86
CA THR A 228 -11.05 15.13 -13.16
C THR A 228 -10.00 14.01 -13.15
N ASP A 229 -10.43 12.76 -13.16
CA ASP A 229 -9.50 11.62 -13.22
C ASP A 229 -8.62 11.68 -14.49
N GLU A 230 -9.21 12.06 -15.62
CA GLU A 230 -8.51 12.22 -16.90
C GLU A 230 -7.48 13.35 -16.84
N GLU A 231 -7.83 14.48 -16.23
CA GLU A 231 -6.90 15.61 -16.06
C GLU A 231 -5.75 15.26 -15.15
N SER A 232 -6.01 14.55 -14.02
CA SER A 232 -4.98 14.03 -13.11
C SER A 232 -4.04 13.07 -13.83
N ALA A 233 -4.59 12.07 -14.52
CA ALA A 233 -3.81 11.11 -15.27
C ALA A 233 -2.92 11.80 -16.32
N ALA A 234 -3.48 12.68 -17.13
CA ALA A 234 -2.75 13.42 -18.15
C ALA A 234 -1.64 14.30 -17.54
N TYR A 235 -1.91 14.95 -16.41
CA TYR A 235 -0.92 15.78 -15.73
C TYR A 235 0.29 14.97 -15.25
N TRP A 236 0.06 13.85 -14.57
CA TRP A 236 1.14 13.03 -14.04
C TRP A 236 1.87 12.26 -15.13
N GLN A 237 1.18 11.84 -16.20
CA GLN A 237 1.80 11.24 -17.39
C GLN A 237 2.70 12.22 -18.14
N ALA A 238 2.34 13.50 -18.18
CA ALA A 238 3.20 14.55 -18.74
C ALA A 238 4.48 14.79 -17.91
N LYS A 239 4.56 14.26 -16.67
CA LYS A 239 5.79 14.28 -15.84
C LYS A 239 6.63 13.02 -16.09
N ASN A 240 6.23 11.90 -15.53
CA ASN A 240 6.98 10.65 -15.69
C ASN A 240 6.07 9.40 -15.70
N ALA A 241 4.86 9.49 -15.11
CA ALA A 241 4.02 8.34 -14.88
C ALA A 241 3.65 7.61 -16.19
N LYS A 242 3.81 6.30 -16.20
CA LYS A 242 3.39 5.42 -17.29
C LYS A 242 2.00 4.85 -17.03
N ILE A 243 1.68 4.66 -15.76
CA ILE A 243 0.40 4.14 -15.30
C ILE A 243 -0.06 5.00 -14.11
N VAL A 244 -1.30 5.47 -14.15
CA VAL A 244 -1.98 6.16 -13.04
C VAL A 244 -3.24 5.39 -12.70
N VAL A 245 -3.36 4.94 -11.45
CA VAL A 245 -4.51 4.16 -10.96
C VAL A 245 -5.27 5.00 -9.94
N ILE A 246 -6.51 5.34 -10.25
CA ILE A 246 -7.39 6.12 -9.38
C ILE A 246 -8.51 5.23 -8.85
N LYS A 247 -8.58 5.11 -7.52
CA LYS A 247 -9.51 4.25 -6.79
C LYS A 247 -10.69 5.10 -6.26
N HIS A 248 -11.90 4.57 -6.39
CA HIS A 248 -13.15 5.20 -5.94
C HIS A 248 -13.92 4.31 -4.94
N GLY A 249 -13.22 3.47 -4.20
CA GLY A 249 -13.83 2.55 -3.22
C GLY A 249 -14.88 1.65 -3.87
N MET A 250 -16.11 1.72 -3.37
CA MET A 250 -17.22 0.90 -3.88
C MET A 250 -17.65 1.20 -5.33
N LYS A 251 -17.14 2.26 -5.94
CA LYS A 251 -17.40 2.56 -7.36
C LYS A 251 -16.37 1.90 -8.28
N GLY A 252 -15.31 1.33 -7.72
CA GLY A 252 -14.25 0.64 -8.47
C GLY A 252 -12.99 1.47 -8.64
N SER A 253 -12.25 1.18 -9.69
CA SER A 253 -11.00 1.85 -10.01
C SER A 253 -10.79 1.98 -11.51
N THR A 254 -9.98 2.93 -11.91
CA THR A 254 -9.60 3.15 -13.30
C THR A 254 -8.08 3.30 -13.41
N ALA A 255 -7.48 2.57 -14.34
CA ALA A 255 -6.10 2.76 -14.74
C ALA A 255 -6.03 3.54 -16.06
N TYR A 256 -5.16 4.51 -16.10
CA TYR A 256 -4.82 5.33 -17.26
C TYR A 256 -3.39 5.04 -17.67
N THR A 257 -3.16 4.75 -18.94
CA THR A 257 -1.83 4.44 -19.47
C THR A 257 -1.31 5.56 -20.37
N VAL A 258 0.01 5.68 -20.46
CA VAL A 258 0.68 6.78 -21.16
C VAL A 258 0.36 6.86 -22.67
N ASP A 259 -0.14 5.79 -23.27
CA ASP A 259 -0.64 5.77 -24.66
C ASP A 259 -2.12 6.19 -24.80
N GLY A 260 -2.70 6.73 -23.71
CA GLY A 260 -4.05 7.28 -23.69
C GLY A 260 -5.16 6.24 -23.52
N GLN A 261 -4.83 4.99 -23.19
CA GLN A 261 -5.85 3.98 -22.90
C GLN A 261 -6.39 4.12 -21.49
N LYS A 262 -7.64 3.74 -21.30
CA LYS A 262 -8.37 3.77 -20.03
C LYS A 262 -9.00 2.40 -19.80
N PHE A 263 -8.79 1.85 -18.61
CA PHE A 263 -9.33 0.56 -18.18
C PHE A 263 -10.02 0.73 -16.85
N SER A 264 -11.27 0.30 -16.75
CA SER A 264 -12.05 0.43 -15.51
C SER A 264 -12.59 -0.91 -15.05
N ILE A 265 -12.67 -1.08 -13.74
CA ILE A 265 -13.26 -2.25 -13.10
C ILE A 265 -14.14 -1.85 -11.93
N LYS A 266 -15.23 -2.59 -11.72
CA LYS A 266 -16.05 -2.52 -10.51
C LYS A 266 -15.50 -3.48 -9.46
N PRO A 267 -15.69 -3.20 -8.15
CA PRO A 267 -15.35 -4.17 -7.12
C PRO A 267 -16.23 -5.41 -7.24
N PHE A 268 -15.71 -6.55 -6.83
CA PHE A 268 -16.52 -7.75 -6.72
C PHE A 268 -17.53 -7.57 -5.58
N PRO A 269 -18.83 -7.98 -5.78
CA PRO A 269 -19.86 -7.78 -4.80
C PRO A 269 -19.71 -8.77 -3.64
N VAL A 270 -19.21 -8.28 -2.52
CA VAL A 270 -18.99 -9.09 -1.30
C VAL A 270 -19.67 -8.48 -0.09
N GLY A 271 -20.03 -9.31 0.88
CA GLY A 271 -20.41 -8.86 2.21
C GLY A 271 -19.14 -8.38 2.95
N ALA A 272 -18.86 -7.08 2.90
CA ALA A 272 -17.72 -6.52 3.60
C ALA A 272 -17.92 -6.64 5.12
N ARG A 273 -16.84 -6.99 5.84
CA ARG A 273 -16.78 -7.03 7.31
C ARG A 273 -16.17 -5.75 7.86
N LYS A 274 -15.30 -5.12 7.09
CA LYS A 274 -14.59 -3.90 7.46
C LYS A 274 -14.40 -2.97 6.27
N GLY A 275 -14.18 -1.68 6.53
CA GLY A 275 -13.98 -0.66 5.49
C GLY A 275 -12.51 -0.36 5.14
N PHE A 276 -11.53 -1.16 5.62
CA PHE A 276 -10.10 -0.91 5.43
C PHE A 276 -9.33 -2.16 5.02
N GLY A 277 -8.08 -2.00 4.55
CA GLY A 277 -7.19 -3.06 4.09
C GLY A 277 -7.43 -3.51 2.64
N GLY A 278 -8.54 -3.12 2.02
CA GLY A 278 -8.78 -3.40 0.60
C GLY A 278 -7.79 -2.73 -0.33
N GLY A 279 -7.29 -1.52 0.04
CA GLY A 279 -6.28 -0.81 -0.74
C GLY A 279 -4.96 -1.55 -0.84
N ASP A 280 -4.53 -2.19 0.25
CA ASP A 280 -3.27 -2.94 0.32
C ASP A 280 -3.36 -4.24 -0.50
N GLY A 281 -4.49 -4.97 -0.38
CA GLY A 281 -4.77 -6.12 -1.25
C GLY A 281 -4.85 -5.72 -2.72
N TYR A 282 -5.51 -4.60 -3.02
CA TYR A 282 -5.51 -4.08 -4.40
C TYR A 282 -4.10 -3.81 -4.91
N GLY A 283 -3.27 -3.14 -4.11
CA GLY A 283 -1.89 -2.80 -4.46
C GLY A 283 -1.04 -4.05 -4.71
N SER A 284 -1.10 -5.05 -3.81
CA SER A 284 -0.33 -6.28 -3.96
C SER A 284 -0.75 -7.07 -5.20
N GLY A 285 -2.05 -7.26 -5.42
CA GLY A 285 -2.56 -7.99 -6.58
C GLY A 285 -2.31 -7.28 -7.91
N PHE A 286 -2.50 -5.97 -7.96
CA PHE A 286 -2.21 -5.18 -9.16
C PHE A 286 -0.73 -5.26 -9.54
N LEU A 287 0.17 -5.07 -8.56
CA LEU A 287 1.61 -5.15 -8.78
C LEU A 287 2.03 -6.57 -9.20
N TYR A 288 1.49 -7.61 -8.55
CA TYR A 288 1.76 -8.99 -8.98
C TYR A 288 1.45 -9.20 -10.45
N GLY A 289 0.27 -8.81 -10.93
CA GLY A 289 -0.10 -8.90 -12.34
C GLY A 289 0.88 -8.15 -13.26
N LEU A 290 1.35 -6.97 -12.84
CA LEU A 290 2.37 -6.23 -13.57
C LEU A 290 3.69 -7.01 -13.70
N TYR A 291 4.15 -7.67 -12.64
CA TYR A 291 5.36 -8.50 -12.68
C TYR A 291 5.19 -9.78 -13.49
N GLN A 292 3.96 -10.32 -13.58
CA GLN A 292 3.64 -11.44 -14.46
C GLN A 292 3.53 -11.02 -15.95
N GLY A 293 3.64 -9.73 -16.25
CA GLY A 293 3.53 -9.22 -17.62
C GLY A 293 2.11 -9.21 -18.19
N TRP A 294 1.08 -9.27 -17.33
CA TRP A 294 -0.32 -9.30 -17.75
C TRP A 294 -0.76 -7.97 -18.39
N GLU A 295 -1.87 -8.02 -19.11
CA GLU A 295 -2.55 -6.81 -19.58
C GLU A 295 -3.09 -6.01 -18.37
N ILE A 296 -3.17 -4.68 -18.51
CA ILE A 296 -3.60 -3.80 -17.42
C ILE A 296 -4.96 -4.20 -16.86
N ILE A 297 -5.86 -4.65 -17.73
CA ILE A 297 -7.20 -5.04 -17.29
C ILE A 297 -7.19 -6.29 -16.40
N ASP A 298 -6.30 -7.22 -16.66
CA ASP A 298 -6.13 -8.43 -15.83
C ASP A 298 -5.46 -8.09 -14.50
N CYS A 299 -4.52 -7.13 -14.49
CA CYS A 299 -3.94 -6.60 -13.26
C CYS A 299 -5.00 -5.92 -12.38
N LEU A 300 -5.91 -5.14 -13.01
CA LEU A 300 -7.03 -4.50 -12.31
C LEU A 300 -7.99 -5.53 -11.73
N GLU A 301 -8.31 -6.57 -12.49
CA GLU A 301 -9.23 -7.61 -12.05
C GLU A 301 -8.68 -8.36 -10.85
N PHE A 302 -7.42 -8.78 -10.92
CA PHE A 302 -6.77 -9.49 -9.83
C PHE A 302 -6.66 -8.61 -8.57
N GLY A 303 -6.22 -7.36 -8.71
CA GLY A 303 -6.15 -6.40 -7.60
C GLY A 303 -7.52 -6.11 -6.98
N SER A 304 -8.57 -5.94 -7.81
CA SER A 304 -9.94 -5.72 -7.33
C SER A 304 -10.50 -6.94 -6.60
N ALA A 305 -10.18 -8.15 -7.08
CA ALA A 305 -10.58 -9.39 -6.43
C ALA A 305 -9.93 -9.53 -5.05
N GLU A 306 -8.61 -9.32 -4.98
CA GLU A 306 -7.87 -9.38 -3.73
C GLU A 306 -8.36 -8.32 -2.73
N ALA A 307 -8.60 -7.09 -3.18
CA ALA A 307 -9.23 -6.05 -2.35
C ALA A 307 -10.58 -6.50 -1.77
N SER A 308 -11.42 -7.13 -2.60
CA SER A 308 -12.72 -7.63 -2.19
C SER A 308 -12.63 -8.79 -1.19
N MET A 309 -11.63 -9.66 -1.33
CA MET A 309 -11.35 -10.71 -0.35
C MET A 309 -10.87 -10.11 0.98
N MET A 310 -10.00 -9.10 0.94
CA MET A 310 -9.45 -8.47 2.14
C MET A 310 -10.49 -7.76 3.01
N VAL A 311 -11.48 -7.11 2.44
CA VAL A 311 -12.54 -6.46 3.23
C VAL A 311 -13.47 -7.46 3.94
N LYS A 312 -13.40 -8.75 3.62
CA LYS A 312 -14.11 -9.85 4.33
C LYS A 312 -13.31 -10.38 5.53
N SER A 313 -12.03 -10.11 5.62
CA SER A 313 -11.13 -10.65 6.65
C SER A 313 -11.08 -9.81 7.92
N ASN A 314 -10.45 -10.34 8.99
CA ASN A 314 -10.26 -9.63 10.26
C ASN A 314 -8.95 -8.83 10.35
N ASN A 315 -8.03 -9.01 9.42
CA ASN A 315 -6.72 -8.34 9.42
C ASN A 315 -6.32 -7.92 8.01
N CYS A 316 -5.17 -7.24 7.87
CA CYS A 316 -4.70 -6.69 6.60
C CYS A 316 -3.43 -7.39 6.07
N SER A 317 -2.83 -8.30 6.82
CA SER A 317 -1.59 -8.99 6.47
C SER A 317 -1.78 -10.51 6.34
N ASP A 318 -2.08 -11.22 7.43
CA ASP A 318 -2.13 -12.69 7.43
C ASP A 318 -3.24 -13.27 6.53
N SER A 319 -4.32 -12.52 6.34
CA SER A 319 -5.47 -12.93 5.52
C SER A 319 -5.31 -12.64 4.03
N LEU A 320 -4.19 -12.07 3.58
CA LEU A 320 -3.93 -11.91 2.15
C LEU A 320 -3.99 -13.28 1.46
N PRO A 321 -4.72 -13.43 0.35
CA PRO A 321 -4.86 -14.71 -0.35
C PRO A 321 -3.61 -15.05 -1.17
N GLY A 322 -3.43 -16.32 -1.50
CA GLY A 322 -2.48 -16.75 -2.53
C GLY A 322 -3.06 -16.60 -3.94
N PRO A 323 -2.22 -16.66 -5.00
CA PRO A 323 -2.68 -16.44 -6.38
C PRO A 323 -3.81 -17.38 -6.80
N ASP A 324 -3.71 -18.66 -6.45
CA ASP A 324 -4.73 -19.66 -6.81
C ASP A 324 -6.08 -19.36 -6.13
N GLU A 325 -6.05 -18.86 -4.90
CA GLU A 325 -7.27 -18.47 -4.16
C GLU A 325 -7.93 -17.27 -4.85
N VAL A 326 -7.14 -16.29 -5.31
CA VAL A 326 -7.66 -15.11 -6.05
C VAL A 326 -8.27 -15.53 -7.38
N HIS A 327 -7.59 -16.40 -8.14
CA HIS A 327 -8.13 -16.91 -9.42
C HIS A 327 -9.42 -17.71 -9.22
N ALA A 328 -9.49 -18.56 -8.20
CA ALA A 328 -10.70 -19.29 -7.86
C ALA A 328 -11.85 -18.32 -7.51
N PHE A 329 -11.56 -17.33 -6.68
CA PHE A 329 -12.55 -16.29 -6.32
C PHE A 329 -13.06 -15.52 -7.53
N ILE A 330 -12.17 -15.08 -8.43
CA ILE A 330 -12.56 -14.38 -9.68
C ILE A 330 -13.52 -15.25 -10.49
N LYS A 331 -13.17 -16.52 -10.69
CA LYS A 331 -14.00 -17.46 -11.44
C LYS A 331 -15.39 -17.61 -10.82
N ASP A 332 -15.43 -17.88 -9.52
CA ASP A 332 -16.68 -18.10 -8.80
C ASP A 332 -17.59 -16.87 -8.80
N GLU A 333 -17.01 -15.67 -8.64
CA GLU A 333 -17.78 -14.43 -8.62
C GLU A 333 -18.28 -14.04 -10.03
N LYS A 334 -17.48 -14.30 -11.08
CA LYS A 334 -17.93 -14.10 -12.48
C LYS A 334 -19.08 -15.03 -12.84
N GLU A 335 -19.06 -16.28 -12.38
CA GLU A 335 -20.19 -17.22 -12.60
C GLU A 335 -21.49 -16.72 -11.95
N LYS A 336 -21.41 -16.03 -10.80
CA LYS A 336 -22.58 -15.50 -10.06
C LYS A 336 -23.08 -14.15 -10.58
N PHE A 337 -22.15 -13.24 -10.92
CA PHE A 337 -22.47 -11.83 -11.13
C PHE A 337 -22.07 -11.28 -12.52
N GLY A 338 -21.42 -12.11 -13.34
CA GLY A 338 -20.91 -11.69 -14.65
C GLY A 338 -19.59 -10.93 -14.57
N GLU A 339 -19.18 -10.30 -15.66
CA GLU A 339 -17.92 -9.56 -15.78
C GLU A 339 -17.92 -8.27 -14.96
N MET A 340 -16.85 -8.06 -14.19
CA MET A 340 -16.63 -6.82 -13.42
C MET A 340 -15.93 -5.74 -14.25
N ILE A 341 -15.30 -6.15 -15.36
CA ILE A 341 -14.57 -5.28 -16.25
C ILE A 341 -15.55 -4.39 -17.03
N ALA A 342 -15.35 -3.08 -16.96
CA ALA A 342 -16.01 -2.14 -17.85
C ALA A 342 -15.03 -1.77 -18.98
N ARG A 343 -15.28 -2.25 -20.19
CA ARG A 343 -14.59 -1.73 -21.36
C ARG A 343 -15.23 -0.37 -21.69
N VAL A 344 -14.46 0.70 -21.49
CA VAL A 344 -14.87 2.09 -21.84
C VAL A 344 -14.18 2.50 -23.11
#